data_d09ce57bc1282c6d3236b6632bc32bd7
#
_entry.id   d09ce57bc1282c6d3236b6632bc32bd7
#
_cell.length_a   1.000
_cell.length_b   1.000
_cell.length_c   1.000
_cell.angle_alpha   90.00
_cell.angle_beta   90.00
_cell.angle_gamma   90.00
#
_symmetry.space_group_name_H-M   'P 1'
#
loop_
_entity.id
_entity.type
_entity.pdbx_description
1 polymer ?
#
loop_
_entity_poly.entity_id
_entity_poly.type
_entity_poly.pdbx_seq_one_letter_code
_entity_poly.pdbx_strand_id
1 'polypeptide(L)'
;MSVESPGRRLNVGCGRNILPGWINLDFAALPGVDVVADLEKCGTTPIPLESDSIDEFLLSHVIEHIRGSLDLMQDLYRLAKPNARAVIRVPHGGSDDAWEDQTHIRAYFAQSFGYFSQPFYWRADYGYRGDWQPKKITLFAETQLCRGMDAPIILELIQSQRNVVREMVAELEAIKPARPPLRELQVPAAIEIALV
;
A
#
# COMPACT_ATOMS: atom_id res chain seq x y z
N MET A 1 -19.00 -27.43 11.94
CA MET A 1 -18.66 -26.25 11.17
C MET A 1 -17.78 -25.43 12.11
N SER A 2 -16.47 -25.40 11.87
CA SER A 2 -15.55 -24.54 12.61
C SER A 2 -15.85 -23.10 12.19
N VAL A 3 -16.34 -22.29 13.11
CA VAL A 3 -16.40 -20.84 12.92
C VAL A 3 -14.93 -20.37 12.85
N GLU A 4 -14.44 -20.07 11.64
CA GLU A 4 -13.14 -19.41 11.51
C GLU A 4 -13.17 -18.14 12.35
N SER A 5 -12.22 -18.01 13.28
CA SER A 5 -12.06 -16.76 14.01
C SER A 5 -11.84 -15.63 13.00
N PRO A 6 -12.50 -14.46 13.17
CA PRO A 6 -12.28 -13.35 12.27
C PRO A 6 -10.78 -13.03 12.22
N GLY A 7 -10.23 -12.95 11.01
CA GLY A 7 -8.81 -12.69 10.79
C GLY A 7 -8.34 -11.42 11.52
N ARG A 8 -7.11 -11.41 12.02
CA ARG A 8 -6.54 -10.22 12.68
C ARG A 8 -6.22 -9.15 11.62
N ARG A 9 -6.74 -7.96 11.83
CA ARG A 9 -6.63 -6.84 10.90
C ARG A 9 -5.89 -5.67 11.53
N LEU A 10 -4.98 -5.03 10.78
CA LEU A 10 -4.16 -3.92 11.25
C LEU A 10 -4.46 -2.65 10.45
N ASN A 11 -4.95 -1.62 11.13
CA ASN A 11 -5.13 -0.27 10.61
C ASN A 11 -3.85 0.53 10.91
N VAL A 12 -3.01 0.70 9.91
CA VAL A 12 -1.66 1.26 10.04
C VAL A 12 -1.72 2.77 9.86
N GLY A 13 -1.17 3.54 10.79
CA GLY A 13 -1.22 5.00 10.77
C GLY A 13 -2.66 5.51 10.88
N CYS A 14 -3.40 4.95 11.83
CA CYS A 14 -4.84 5.17 11.93
C CYS A 14 -5.23 6.63 12.25
N GLY A 15 -4.32 7.43 12.82
CA GLY A 15 -4.65 8.76 13.28
C GLY A 15 -5.87 8.74 14.21
N ARG A 16 -6.89 9.51 13.83
CA ARG A 16 -8.20 9.54 14.50
C ARG A 16 -9.24 8.63 13.87
N ASN A 17 -8.90 7.93 12.78
CA ASN A 17 -9.80 7.00 12.08
C ASN A 17 -9.72 5.61 12.72
N ILE A 18 -10.30 5.47 13.89
CA ILE A 18 -10.33 4.21 14.65
C ILE A 18 -11.34 3.26 14.02
N LEU A 19 -10.88 2.08 13.64
CA LEU A 19 -11.72 1.04 13.06
C LEU A 19 -12.09 -0.02 14.10
N PRO A 20 -13.38 -0.18 14.44
CA PRO A 20 -13.82 -1.22 15.38
C PRO A 20 -13.45 -2.64 14.88
N GLY A 21 -12.88 -3.46 15.76
CA GLY A 21 -12.47 -4.82 15.45
C GLY A 21 -11.16 -4.94 14.64
N TRP A 22 -10.45 -3.83 14.44
CA TRP A 22 -9.08 -3.78 13.94
C TRP A 22 -8.12 -3.47 15.08
N ILE A 23 -6.87 -3.87 14.94
CA ILE A 23 -5.78 -3.34 15.74
C ILE A 23 -5.44 -1.97 15.12
N ASN A 24 -5.62 -0.89 15.88
CA ASN A 24 -5.34 0.47 15.42
C ASN A 24 -3.94 0.88 15.86
N LEU A 25 -3.08 1.18 14.89
CA LEU A 25 -1.68 1.53 15.12
C LEU A 25 -1.41 2.95 14.66
N ASP A 26 -0.75 3.75 15.52
CA ASP A 26 -0.27 5.09 15.18
C ASP A 26 1.00 5.42 15.96
N PHE A 27 1.73 6.48 15.55
CA PHE A 27 2.87 6.98 16.33
C PHE A 27 2.43 7.78 17.56
N ALA A 28 1.22 8.34 17.54
CA ALA A 28 0.64 9.10 18.63
C ALA A 28 -0.31 8.25 19.47
N ALA A 29 -0.19 8.33 20.78
CA ALA A 29 -1.08 7.65 21.74
C ALA A 29 -2.44 8.39 21.83
N LEU A 30 -3.25 8.29 20.77
CA LEU A 30 -4.59 8.87 20.71
C LEU A 30 -5.64 7.89 21.28
N PRO A 31 -6.82 8.39 21.70
CA PRO A 31 -7.91 7.51 22.12
C PRO A 31 -8.30 6.50 21.04
N GLY A 32 -8.28 5.21 21.37
CA GLY A 32 -8.61 4.11 20.47
C GLY A 32 -7.41 3.54 19.71
N VAL A 33 -6.21 4.09 19.87
CA VAL A 33 -4.96 3.49 19.38
C VAL A 33 -4.58 2.33 20.29
N ASP A 34 -4.43 1.13 19.71
CA ASP A 34 -4.08 -0.09 20.42
C ASP A 34 -2.57 -0.31 20.51
N VAL A 35 -1.84 0.09 19.44
CA VAL A 35 -0.39 -0.07 19.31
C VAL A 35 0.24 1.27 18.96
N VAL A 36 1.20 1.71 19.79
CA VAL A 36 1.98 2.92 19.51
C VAL A 36 3.32 2.52 18.91
N ALA A 37 3.59 2.92 17.66
CA ALA A 37 4.84 2.64 16.97
C ALA A 37 5.15 3.74 15.95
N ASP A 38 6.43 4.10 15.85
CA ASP A 38 6.94 5.06 14.86
C ASP A 38 7.30 4.33 13.56
N LEU A 39 6.47 4.47 12.55
CA LEU A 39 6.64 3.80 11.25
C LEU A 39 7.92 4.20 10.50
N GLU A 40 8.49 5.37 10.80
CA GLU A 40 9.79 5.80 10.24
C GLU A 40 10.96 4.99 10.82
N LYS A 41 10.76 4.28 11.90
CA LYS A 41 11.79 3.49 12.59
C LYS A 41 11.69 1.98 12.35
N CYS A 42 10.83 1.51 11.47
CA CYS A 42 10.63 0.07 11.23
C CYS A 42 11.94 -0.68 10.88
N GLY A 43 12.90 -0.02 10.24
CA GLY A 43 14.21 -0.60 9.93
C GLY A 43 15.08 -0.87 11.16
N THR A 44 14.83 -0.24 12.30
CA THR A 44 15.63 -0.38 13.54
C THR A 44 14.81 -0.82 14.75
N THR A 45 13.54 -0.46 14.79
CA THR A 45 12.61 -0.76 15.88
C THR A 45 11.33 -1.32 15.28
N PRO A 46 11.22 -2.66 15.14
CA PRO A 46 10.06 -3.29 14.56
C PRO A 46 8.77 -2.98 15.32
N ILE A 47 7.64 -2.97 14.60
CA ILE A 47 6.31 -2.87 15.20
C ILE A 47 6.13 -3.98 16.24
N PRO A 48 5.69 -3.68 17.49
CA PRO A 48 5.63 -4.63 18.60
C PRO A 48 4.44 -5.59 18.48
N LEU A 49 4.38 -6.30 17.36
CA LEU A 49 3.42 -7.36 17.07
C LEU A 49 4.16 -8.62 16.62
N GLU A 50 3.53 -9.77 16.84
CA GLU A 50 4.09 -11.09 16.48
C GLU A 50 4.19 -11.24 14.95
N SER A 51 5.25 -11.89 14.48
CA SER A 51 5.39 -12.30 13.09
C SER A 51 4.27 -13.27 12.70
N ASP A 52 3.91 -13.26 11.41
CA ASP A 52 2.89 -14.17 10.84
C ASP A 52 1.55 -14.15 11.59
N SER A 53 1.13 -12.98 12.07
CA SER A 53 -0.04 -12.85 12.92
C SER A 53 -1.19 -12.04 12.30
N ILE A 54 -0.97 -11.31 11.23
CA ILE A 54 -1.94 -10.40 10.61
C ILE A 54 -2.42 -10.95 9.26
N ASP A 55 -3.74 -10.91 9.06
CA ASP A 55 -4.40 -11.38 7.84
C ASP A 55 -4.70 -10.23 6.85
N GLU A 56 -4.93 -9.01 7.37
CA GLU A 56 -5.26 -7.85 6.53
C GLU A 56 -4.65 -6.55 7.10
N PHE A 57 -4.15 -5.71 6.19
CA PHE A 57 -3.58 -4.41 6.49
C PHE A 57 -4.33 -3.32 5.73
N LEU A 58 -4.59 -2.19 6.37
CA LEU A 58 -5.06 -0.97 5.75
C LEU A 58 -4.06 0.15 6.01
N LEU A 59 -3.55 0.76 4.94
CA LEU A 59 -2.79 2.00 4.97
C LEU A 59 -3.57 3.04 4.17
N SER A 60 -4.16 4.02 4.85
CA SER A 60 -4.95 5.07 4.17
C SER A 60 -4.29 6.41 4.39
N HIS A 61 -3.64 6.95 3.37
CA HIS A 61 -2.86 8.19 3.42
C HIS A 61 -1.77 8.13 4.50
N VAL A 62 -0.86 7.17 4.36
CA VAL A 62 0.22 6.91 5.32
C VAL A 62 1.56 6.81 4.63
N ILE A 63 1.67 5.93 3.63
CA ILE A 63 2.97 5.53 3.06
C ILE A 63 3.65 6.69 2.29
N GLU A 64 2.89 7.66 1.80
CA GLU A 64 3.38 8.87 1.15
C GLU A 64 4.15 9.79 2.11
N HIS A 65 3.93 9.65 3.41
CA HIS A 65 4.62 10.39 4.45
C HIS A 65 5.89 9.69 4.95
N ILE A 66 6.11 8.41 4.60
CA ILE A 66 7.18 7.57 5.18
C ILE A 66 8.42 7.55 4.28
N ARG A 67 9.58 8.05 4.80
CA ARG A 67 10.87 8.02 4.09
C ARG A 67 11.35 6.60 3.86
N GLY A 68 11.32 5.78 4.92
CA GLY A 68 11.71 4.38 4.93
C GLY A 68 10.61 3.45 4.46
N SER A 69 9.94 3.72 3.32
CA SER A 69 8.81 2.91 2.85
C SER A 69 9.16 1.43 2.60
N LEU A 70 10.41 1.11 2.24
CA LEU A 70 10.85 -0.28 2.12
C LEU A 70 10.98 -0.96 3.48
N ASP A 71 11.52 -0.27 4.48
CA ASP A 71 11.63 -0.78 5.85
C ASP A 71 10.26 -1.03 6.46
N LEU A 72 9.32 -0.08 6.26
CA LEU A 72 7.92 -0.24 6.67
C LEU A 72 7.31 -1.48 6.01
N MET A 73 7.36 -1.59 4.68
CA MET A 73 6.74 -2.70 3.97
C MET A 73 7.42 -4.05 4.28
N GLN A 74 8.70 -4.04 4.63
CA GLN A 74 9.40 -5.23 5.11
C GLN A 74 8.90 -5.65 6.50
N ASP A 75 8.69 -4.70 7.42
CA ASP A 75 8.18 -5.03 8.75
C ASP A 75 6.70 -5.47 8.68
N LEU A 76 5.87 -4.82 7.85
CA LEU A 76 4.52 -5.31 7.58
C LEU A 76 4.52 -6.73 6.96
N TYR A 77 5.50 -7.03 6.10
CA TYR A 77 5.66 -8.38 5.55
C TYR A 77 6.03 -9.40 6.65
N ARG A 78 6.88 -9.03 7.60
CA ARG A 78 7.16 -9.87 8.78
C ARG A 78 5.87 -10.21 9.54
N LEU A 79 4.99 -9.22 9.76
CA LEU A 79 3.72 -9.39 10.47
C LEU A 79 2.69 -10.18 9.67
N ALA A 80 2.75 -10.12 8.35
CA ALA A 80 1.78 -10.74 7.45
C ALA A 80 1.81 -12.27 7.55
N LYS A 81 0.66 -12.92 7.62
CA LYS A 81 0.54 -14.35 7.32
C LYS A 81 0.76 -14.60 5.82
N PRO A 82 1.07 -15.84 5.41
CA PRO A 82 1.01 -16.20 3.98
C PRO A 82 -0.35 -15.82 3.38
N ASN A 83 -0.35 -15.18 2.22
CA ASN A 83 -1.50 -14.65 1.49
C ASN A 83 -2.28 -13.53 2.21
N ALA A 84 -1.72 -12.92 3.26
CA ALA A 84 -2.30 -11.74 3.87
C ALA A 84 -2.45 -10.61 2.84
N ARG A 85 -3.54 -9.85 2.96
CA ARG A 85 -3.87 -8.76 2.05
C ARG A 85 -3.44 -7.41 2.63
N ALA A 86 -2.83 -6.55 1.80
CA ALA A 86 -2.60 -5.15 2.14
C ALA A 86 -3.38 -4.25 1.17
N VAL A 87 -4.16 -3.33 1.72
CA VAL A 87 -4.88 -2.29 1.00
C VAL A 87 -4.19 -0.97 1.29
N ILE A 88 -3.66 -0.34 0.26
CA ILE A 88 -2.92 0.93 0.36
C ILE A 88 -3.64 1.97 -0.47
N ARG A 89 -4.10 3.03 0.18
CA ARG A 89 -4.79 4.17 -0.41
C ARG A 89 -3.87 5.38 -0.35
N VAL A 90 -3.60 6.02 -1.50
CA VAL A 90 -2.69 7.17 -1.62
C VAL A 90 -3.16 8.12 -2.70
N PRO A 91 -2.77 9.41 -2.65
CA PRO A 91 -2.93 10.32 -3.79
C PRO A 91 -2.15 9.80 -5.00
N HIS A 92 -2.70 9.94 -6.20
CA HIS A 92 -1.99 9.63 -7.43
C HIS A 92 -0.93 10.70 -7.71
N GLY A 93 0.28 10.30 -8.09
CA GLY A 93 1.41 11.21 -8.33
C GLY A 93 1.18 12.27 -9.42
N GLY A 94 0.16 12.12 -10.26
CA GLY A 94 -0.29 13.11 -11.23
C GLY A 94 -1.33 14.09 -10.70
N SER A 95 -1.72 14.00 -9.43
CA SER A 95 -2.66 14.94 -8.81
C SER A 95 -1.95 16.04 -8.03
N ASP A 96 -2.63 17.16 -7.84
CA ASP A 96 -2.17 18.23 -6.97
C ASP A 96 -2.09 17.75 -5.52
N ASP A 97 -3.04 16.94 -5.08
CA ASP A 97 -3.12 16.38 -3.72
C ASP A 97 -1.84 15.63 -3.31
N ALA A 98 -1.12 15.05 -4.29
CA ALA A 98 0.16 14.36 -4.02
C ALA A 98 1.31 15.31 -3.65
N TRP A 99 1.18 16.63 -3.93
CA TRP A 99 2.26 17.59 -3.83
C TRP A 99 1.96 18.81 -2.94
N GLU A 100 0.68 19.14 -2.73
CA GLU A 100 0.27 20.30 -1.93
C GLU A 100 0.49 20.10 -0.44
N ASP A 101 0.36 18.87 0.06
CA ASP A 101 0.70 18.56 1.45
C ASP A 101 2.22 18.57 1.65
N GLN A 102 2.68 19.46 2.53
CA GLN A 102 4.12 19.64 2.83
C GLN A 102 4.75 18.42 3.50
N THR A 103 3.94 17.50 4.01
CA THR A 103 4.39 16.27 4.66
C THR A 103 4.47 15.08 3.71
N HIS A 104 3.97 15.20 2.47
CA HIS A 104 4.17 14.21 1.43
C HIS A 104 5.61 14.25 0.92
N ILE A 105 6.30 13.15 1.03
CA ILE A 105 7.71 13.03 0.63
C ILE A 105 7.92 12.14 -0.59
N ARG A 106 6.89 11.39 -0.99
CA ARG A 106 6.93 10.49 -2.13
C ARG A 106 5.60 10.47 -2.88
N ALA A 107 5.64 10.75 -4.17
CA ALA A 107 4.51 10.53 -5.06
C ALA A 107 4.44 9.06 -5.51
N TYR A 108 3.24 8.50 -5.56
CA TYR A 108 2.97 7.15 -5.99
C TYR A 108 2.25 7.11 -7.33
N PHE A 109 2.64 6.15 -8.17
CA PHE A 109 2.00 5.80 -9.43
C PHE A 109 1.66 4.31 -9.42
N ALA A 110 0.82 3.86 -10.33
CA ALA A 110 0.39 2.46 -10.37
C ALA A 110 1.56 1.46 -10.32
N GLN A 111 2.66 1.74 -11.02
CA GLN A 111 3.83 0.85 -11.02
C GLN A 111 4.73 0.96 -9.79
N SER A 112 4.54 1.96 -8.93
CA SER A 112 5.34 2.14 -7.71
C SER A 112 5.24 0.92 -6.78
N PHE A 113 4.07 0.30 -6.73
CA PHE A 113 3.81 -0.86 -5.86
C PHE A 113 4.53 -2.14 -6.30
N GLY A 114 4.97 -2.23 -7.55
CA GLY A 114 5.81 -3.33 -8.04
C GLY A 114 7.11 -3.46 -7.24
N TYR A 115 7.67 -2.35 -6.76
CA TYR A 115 8.90 -2.32 -5.98
C TYR A 115 8.75 -2.87 -4.54
N PHE A 116 7.57 -3.26 -4.12
CA PHE A 116 7.37 -4.03 -2.89
C PHE A 116 7.42 -5.55 -3.11
N SER A 117 7.66 -5.99 -4.35
CA SER A 117 7.77 -7.39 -4.76
C SER A 117 9.22 -7.78 -5.05
N GLN A 118 9.70 -8.90 -4.48
CA GLN A 118 11.09 -9.37 -4.64
C GLN A 118 11.54 -9.50 -6.11
N PRO A 119 10.74 -10.01 -7.06
CA PRO A 119 11.14 -10.09 -8.45
C PRO A 119 11.60 -8.78 -9.11
N PHE A 120 11.23 -7.61 -8.56
CA PHE A 120 11.68 -6.32 -9.08
C PHE A 120 13.16 -6.01 -8.78
N TYR A 121 13.79 -6.72 -7.83
CA TYR A 121 15.18 -6.51 -7.40
C TYR A 121 16.19 -7.37 -8.17
N TRP A 122 15.83 -7.92 -9.34
CA TRP A 122 16.72 -8.77 -10.13
C TRP A 122 17.98 -8.06 -10.66
N ARG A 123 17.99 -6.72 -10.74
CA ARG A 123 19.15 -5.94 -11.16
C ARG A 123 20.02 -5.41 -10.03
N ALA A 124 19.44 -5.17 -8.86
CA ALA A 124 20.12 -4.52 -7.76
C ALA A 124 19.48 -4.91 -6.44
N ASP A 125 20.30 -5.22 -5.45
CA ASP A 125 19.86 -5.54 -4.10
C ASP A 125 20.01 -4.31 -3.20
N TYR A 126 18.89 -3.81 -2.67
CA TYR A 126 18.84 -2.70 -1.71
C TYR A 126 18.57 -3.16 -0.28
N GLY A 127 18.72 -4.45 0.00
CA GLY A 127 18.49 -5.01 1.34
C GLY A 127 17.03 -5.33 1.65
N TYR A 128 16.09 -5.02 0.76
CA TYR A 128 14.68 -5.36 0.93
C TYR A 128 14.44 -6.87 0.83
N ARG A 129 13.65 -7.44 1.78
CA ARG A 129 13.38 -8.89 1.88
C ARG A 129 11.89 -9.22 1.96
N GLY A 130 11.02 -8.23 1.80
CA GLY A 130 9.58 -8.45 1.67
C GLY A 130 9.19 -8.91 0.26
N ASP A 131 8.03 -9.53 0.11
CA ASP A 131 7.45 -9.89 -1.19
C ASP A 131 5.94 -9.66 -1.17
N TRP A 132 5.55 -8.43 -1.48
CA TRP A 132 4.17 -8.03 -1.67
C TRP A 132 3.83 -7.99 -3.15
N GLN A 133 3.06 -8.97 -3.63
CA GLN A 133 2.60 -9.03 -5.01
C GLN A 133 1.43 -8.06 -5.21
N PRO A 134 1.56 -7.00 -6.00
CA PRO A 134 0.43 -6.18 -6.39
C PRO A 134 -0.54 -7.02 -7.24
N LYS A 135 -1.80 -7.10 -6.81
CA LYS A 135 -2.86 -7.85 -7.51
C LYS A 135 -3.70 -6.92 -8.36
N LYS A 136 -4.08 -5.77 -7.76
CA LYS A 136 -4.97 -4.81 -8.40
C LYS A 136 -4.61 -3.38 -8.00
N ILE A 137 -4.70 -2.46 -8.95
CA ILE A 137 -4.61 -1.02 -8.72
C ILE A 137 -5.89 -0.40 -9.27
N THR A 138 -6.69 0.21 -8.41
CA THR A 138 -7.87 0.98 -8.81
C THR A 138 -7.51 2.46 -8.89
N LEU A 139 -7.70 3.06 -10.06
CA LEU A 139 -7.48 4.48 -10.31
C LEU A 139 -8.84 5.19 -10.26
N PHE A 140 -9.01 6.13 -9.34
CA PHE A 140 -10.23 6.92 -9.21
C PHE A 140 -10.15 8.15 -10.11
N ALA A 141 -10.74 8.03 -11.30
CA ALA A 141 -10.67 9.05 -12.34
C ALA A 141 -11.89 10.00 -12.26
N GLU A 142 -11.63 11.28 -12.48
CA GLU A 142 -12.64 12.34 -12.44
C GLU A 142 -13.69 12.14 -13.53
N THR A 143 -14.95 11.91 -13.14
CA THR A 143 -16.08 11.70 -14.08
C THR A 143 -16.21 12.86 -15.05
N GLN A 144 -15.97 14.10 -14.62
CA GLN A 144 -16.11 15.28 -15.48
C GLN A 144 -15.13 15.28 -16.67
N LEU A 145 -13.94 14.70 -16.47
CA LEU A 145 -12.89 14.61 -17.49
C LEU A 145 -13.00 13.36 -18.34
N CYS A 146 -13.55 12.27 -17.80
CA CYS A 146 -13.48 10.93 -18.41
C CYS A 146 -14.81 10.39 -18.92
N ARG A 147 -15.93 11.11 -18.73
CA ARG A 147 -17.28 10.63 -19.08
C ARG A 147 -17.37 10.25 -20.56
N GLY A 148 -17.79 9.03 -20.83
CA GLY A 148 -18.01 8.51 -22.19
C GLY A 148 -16.72 8.12 -22.91
N MET A 149 -15.57 8.11 -22.22
CA MET A 149 -14.31 7.63 -22.78
C MET A 149 -14.09 6.16 -22.48
N ASP A 150 -13.46 5.45 -23.40
CA ASP A 150 -13.00 4.08 -23.19
C ASP A 150 -11.73 4.04 -22.34
N ALA A 151 -11.52 2.93 -21.62
CA ALA A 151 -10.38 2.76 -20.70
C ALA A 151 -9.00 3.06 -21.33
N PRO A 152 -8.66 2.66 -22.57
CA PRO A 152 -7.39 3.03 -23.20
C PRO A 152 -7.20 4.54 -23.33
N ILE A 153 -8.25 5.29 -23.68
CA ILE A 153 -8.21 6.75 -23.83
C ILE A 153 -7.99 7.40 -22.45
N ILE A 154 -8.66 6.91 -21.41
CA ILE A 154 -8.49 7.41 -20.05
C ILE A 154 -7.05 7.15 -19.59
N LEU A 155 -6.47 5.97 -19.86
CA LEU A 155 -5.07 5.67 -19.50
C LEU A 155 -4.07 6.59 -20.22
N GLU A 156 -4.31 6.94 -21.48
CA GLU A 156 -3.49 7.92 -22.22
C GLU A 156 -3.63 9.32 -21.60
N LEU A 157 -4.84 9.70 -21.23
CA LEU A 157 -5.12 10.98 -20.56
C LEU A 157 -4.37 11.09 -19.22
N ILE A 158 -4.39 10.03 -18.41
CA ILE A 158 -3.67 9.95 -17.12
C ILE A 158 -2.15 10.14 -17.30
N GLN A 159 -1.59 9.66 -18.42
CA GLN A 159 -0.15 9.81 -18.71
C GLN A 159 0.25 11.23 -19.15
N SER A 160 -0.70 11.98 -19.69
CA SER A 160 -0.43 13.28 -20.33
C SER A 160 -0.96 14.49 -19.55
N GLN A 161 -1.91 14.30 -18.62
CA GLN A 161 -2.58 15.40 -17.92
C GLN A 161 -2.57 15.18 -16.40
N ARG A 162 -2.56 16.31 -15.67
CA ARG A 162 -2.69 16.32 -14.21
C ARG A 162 -4.17 16.25 -13.80
N ASN A 163 -4.40 15.80 -12.56
CA ASN A 163 -5.71 15.78 -11.90
C ASN A 163 -6.80 14.94 -12.63
N VAL A 164 -6.40 14.05 -13.54
CA VAL A 164 -7.32 13.08 -14.13
C VAL A 164 -7.66 11.99 -13.11
N VAL A 165 -6.67 11.56 -12.33
CA VAL A 165 -6.81 10.66 -11.18
C VAL A 165 -6.30 11.38 -9.94
N ARG A 166 -7.15 11.54 -8.94
CA ARG A 166 -6.74 12.14 -7.66
C ARG A 166 -6.15 11.11 -6.71
N GLU A 167 -6.79 9.97 -6.63
CA GLU A 167 -6.47 8.92 -5.66
C GLU A 167 -6.42 7.56 -6.33
N MET A 168 -5.65 6.65 -5.74
CA MET A 168 -5.63 5.25 -6.15
C MET A 168 -5.58 4.33 -4.95
N VAL A 169 -6.08 3.11 -5.13
CA VAL A 169 -6.01 2.02 -4.16
C VAL A 169 -5.25 0.86 -4.76
N ALA A 170 -4.19 0.44 -4.06
CA ALA A 170 -3.42 -0.75 -4.38
C ALA A 170 -3.81 -1.91 -3.45
N GLU A 171 -4.11 -3.05 -4.02
CA GLU A 171 -4.34 -4.31 -3.32
C GLU A 171 -3.15 -5.22 -3.56
N LEU A 172 -2.45 -5.58 -2.48
CA LEU A 172 -1.28 -6.44 -2.51
C LEU A 172 -1.51 -7.69 -1.69
N GLU A 173 -0.79 -8.74 -2.03
CA GLU A 173 -0.81 -10.03 -1.32
C GLU A 173 0.61 -10.41 -0.88
N ALA A 174 0.76 -10.83 0.38
CA ALA A 174 2.02 -11.30 0.92
C ALA A 174 2.34 -12.70 0.38
N ILE A 175 3.41 -12.83 -0.41
CA ILE A 175 3.88 -14.11 -0.93
C ILE A 175 4.94 -14.66 0.02
N LYS A 176 4.60 -15.72 0.75
CA LYS A 176 5.51 -16.40 1.69
C LYS A 176 5.63 -17.88 1.34
N PRO A 177 6.88 -18.39 1.26
CA PRO A 177 8.17 -17.69 1.35
C PRO A 177 8.38 -16.69 0.21
N ALA A 178 9.22 -15.66 0.45
CA ALA A 178 9.52 -14.65 -0.57
C ALA A 178 10.14 -15.32 -1.82
N ARG A 179 9.71 -14.86 -3.00
CA ARG A 179 10.23 -15.35 -4.28
C ARG A 179 11.67 -14.87 -4.50
N PRO A 180 12.44 -15.54 -5.34
CA PRO A 180 13.75 -15.05 -5.74
C PRO A 180 13.63 -13.78 -6.61
N PRO A 181 14.65 -12.91 -6.63
CA PRO A 181 14.67 -11.70 -7.46
C PRO A 181 14.98 -12.04 -8.93
N LEU A 182 13.99 -12.62 -9.60
CA LEU A 182 14.08 -13.05 -11.01
C LEU A 182 13.07 -12.27 -11.85
N ARG A 183 13.53 -11.73 -12.97
CA ARG A 183 12.71 -10.89 -13.87
C ARG A 183 11.47 -11.62 -14.39
N GLU A 184 11.60 -12.88 -14.72
CA GLU A 184 10.51 -13.74 -15.23
C GLU A 184 9.40 -14.00 -14.22
N LEU A 185 9.63 -13.71 -12.93
CA LEU A 185 8.63 -13.81 -11.87
C LEU A 185 7.88 -12.49 -11.61
N GLN A 186 8.20 -11.43 -12.35
CA GLN A 186 7.44 -10.19 -12.28
C GLN A 186 6.04 -10.37 -12.85
N VAL A 187 5.04 -10.03 -12.05
CA VAL A 187 3.64 -10.07 -12.48
C VAL A 187 3.07 -8.66 -12.32
N PRO A 188 2.60 -8.01 -13.40
CA PRO A 188 1.96 -6.71 -13.30
C PRO A 188 0.62 -6.83 -12.58
N ALA A 189 0.23 -5.79 -11.86
CA ALA A 189 -1.10 -5.68 -11.29
C ALA A 189 -2.17 -5.47 -12.38
N ALA A 190 -3.38 -5.96 -12.14
CA ALA A 190 -4.54 -5.53 -12.93
C ALA A 190 -4.84 -4.05 -12.66
N ILE A 191 -5.07 -3.26 -13.70
CA ILE A 191 -5.46 -1.85 -13.57
C ILE A 191 -6.96 -1.74 -13.79
N GLU A 192 -7.65 -1.17 -12.81
CA GLU A 192 -9.08 -0.83 -12.90
C GLU A 192 -9.24 0.69 -12.85
N ILE A 193 -10.22 1.22 -13.59
CA ILE A 193 -10.59 2.63 -13.57
C ILE A 193 -11.98 2.73 -12.98
N ALA A 194 -12.12 3.49 -11.91
CA ALA A 194 -13.39 3.84 -11.29
C ALA A 194 -13.64 5.34 -11.51
N LEU A 195 -14.80 5.69 -12.07
CA LEU A 195 -15.19 7.08 -12.23
C LEU A 195 -15.83 7.60 -10.93
N VAL A 196 -15.39 8.77 -10.46
CA VAL A 196 -15.83 9.42 -9.22
C VAL A 196 -16.26 10.86 -9.45
#